data_36a336e3aecac19be71fc349f3c1ea42
#
_entry.id   36a336e3aecac19be71fc349f3c1ea42
#
_cell.length_a   1.000
_cell.length_b   1.000
_cell.length_c   1.000
_cell.angle_alpha   90.00
_cell.angle_beta   90.00
_cell.angle_gamma   90.00
#
_symmetry.space_group_name_H-M   'P 1'
#
loop_
_entity.id
_entity.type
_entity.pdbx_description
1 polymer ?
#
loop_
_entity_poly.entity_id
_entity_poly.type
_entity_poly.pdbx_seq_one_letter_code
_entity_poly.pdbx_strand_id
1 'polypeptide(L)'
;MKHDQSSEELVKVDVPFKKKEMPEWTPKTSLGRKVQNKEITSMDEILNSGQPILEAEIVDALIPDLQNELLFIGQSKGKFGGGAKRLFKQTQKKTPEGNKPSFSCYAVVGNNDGFVGTGVGKSKDTMPAREKSLRQAKISVFKIKRGCGSWQCNCSTPHSIPFEVVGKCGSSIIKLMPAPKGKGLCVEKECAKVLKLAGIKDVWSKTYGQTKQKTNLLHACEKALRQLIEFKISPDSEKKSGAVQGKIMSEVAE
;
A
#
# COMPACT_ATOMS: atom_id res chain seq x y z
N MET A 1 38.38 -11.45 -32.92
CA MET A 1 38.09 -11.21 -31.47
C MET A 1 36.58 -11.21 -31.30
N LYS A 2 36.04 -12.33 -30.85
CA LYS A 2 34.61 -12.49 -30.58
C LYS A 2 34.38 -12.04 -29.12
N HIS A 3 33.55 -11.01 -28.90
CA HIS A 3 33.08 -10.63 -27.59
C HIS A 3 31.90 -11.53 -27.25
N ASP A 4 32.13 -12.43 -26.28
CA ASP A 4 31.08 -13.20 -25.61
C ASP A 4 30.27 -12.26 -24.74
N GLN A 5 29.01 -12.07 -25.09
CA GLN A 5 28.00 -11.46 -24.24
C GLN A 5 27.39 -12.57 -23.37
N SER A 6 27.96 -12.77 -22.20
CA SER A 6 27.32 -13.55 -21.15
C SER A 6 26.24 -12.70 -20.47
N SER A 7 25.00 -12.89 -20.90
CA SER A 7 23.81 -12.41 -20.22
C SER A 7 23.68 -13.10 -18.85
N GLU A 8 23.96 -12.37 -17.78
CA GLU A 8 23.64 -12.82 -16.42
C GLU A 8 22.12 -12.89 -16.26
N GLU A 9 21.57 -14.08 -16.39
CA GLU A 9 20.22 -14.41 -15.95
C GLU A 9 20.14 -14.25 -14.43
N LEU A 10 19.52 -13.16 -13.99
CA LEU A 10 19.11 -12.99 -12.60
C LEU A 10 18.09 -14.08 -12.26
N VAL A 11 18.56 -15.13 -11.62
CA VAL A 11 17.71 -16.19 -11.06
C VAL A 11 16.74 -15.55 -10.07
N LYS A 12 15.51 -15.38 -10.50
CA LYS A 12 14.39 -15.09 -9.61
C LYS A 12 14.13 -16.35 -8.79
N VAL A 13 14.66 -16.38 -7.59
CA VAL A 13 14.29 -17.40 -6.61
C VAL A 13 12.88 -17.08 -6.13
N ASP A 14 11.88 -17.57 -6.86
CA ASP A 14 10.52 -17.67 -6.38
C ASP A 14 10.48 -18.76 -5.31
N VAL A 15 10.71 -18.37 -4.07
CA VAL A 15 10.44 -19.23 -2.93
C VAL A 15 8.92 -19.28 -2.77
N PRO A 16 8.26 -20.42 -3.08
CA PRO A 16 6.83 -20.51 -2.90
C PRO A 16 6.53 -20.36 -1.41
N PHE A 17 5.88 -19.26 -1.04
CA PHE A 17 5.35 -19.05 0.29
C PHE A 17 4.31 -20.15 0.54
N LYS A 18 4.70 -21.24 1.21
CA LYS A 18 3.75 -22.23 1.73
C LYS A 18 2.69 -21.45 2.50
N LYS A 19 1.43 -21.51 2.06
CA LYS A 19 0.30 -21.04 2.85
C LYS A 19 0.39 -21.80 4.17
N LYS A 20 0.83 -21.16 5.24
CA LYS A 20 0.69 -21.69 6.59
C LYS A 20 -0.81 -21.88 6.78
N GLU A 21 -1.22 -23.11 7.06
CA GLU A 21 -2.56 -23.35 7.57
C GLU A 21 -2.76 -22.40 8.73
N MET A 22 -3.73 -21.51 8.59
CA MET A 22 -3.99 -20.49 9.60
C MET A 22 -4.47 -21.22 10.84
N PRO A 23 -3.85 -21.03 12.02
CA PRO A 23 -4.39 -21.57 13.26
C PRO A 23 -5.83 -21.08 13.39
N GLU A 24 -6.73 -21.94 13.87
CA GLU A 24 -8.14 -21.61 14.05
C GLU A 24 -8.25 -20.29 14.80
N TRP A 25 -8.76 -19.28 14.10
CA TRP A 25 -8.90 -17.93 14.65
C TRP A 25 -10.10 -17.88 15.60
N THR A 26 -9.85 -17.58 16.85
CA THR A 26 -10.89 -17.31 17.85
C THR A 26 -11.08 -15.79 18.00
N PRO A 27 -12.20 -15.22 17.53
CA PRO A 27 -12.42 -13.77 17.56
C PRO A 27 -12.61 -13.27 19.00
N LYS A 28 -11.92 -12.20 19.32
CA LYS A 28 -12.02 -11.53 20.62
C LYS A 28 -13.01 -10.36 20.59
N THR A 29 -13.15 -9.71 19.42
CA THR A 29 -14.02 -8.55 19.24
C THR A 29 -15.41 -8.94 18.79
N SER A 30 -16.41 -8.06 19.05
CA SER A 30 -17.78 -8.23 18.55
C SER A 30 -17.83 -8.28 17.02
N LEU A 31 -17.02 -7.46 16.37
CA LEU A 31 -16.89 -7.41 14.91
C LEU A 31 -16.30 -8.71 14.37
N GLY A 32 -15.26 -9.25 15.02
CA GLY A 32 -14.68 -10.54 14.66
C GLY A 32 -15.68 -11.69 14.73
N ARG A 33 -16.53 -11.72 15.76
CA ARG A 33 -17.60 -12.73 15.89
C ARG A 33 -18.63 -12.64 14.77
N LYS A 34 -19.04 -11.43 14.38
CA LYS A 34 -19.96 -11.21 13.25
C LYS A 34 -19.39 -11.69 11.93
N VAL A 35 -18.10 -11.45 11.70
CA VAL A 35 -17.41 -11.93 10.48
C VAL A 35 -17.29 -13.45 10.49
N GLN A 36 -16.96 -14.07 11.63
CA GLN A 36 -16.90 -15.53 11.76
C GLN A 36 -18.27 -16.17 11.53
N ASN A 37 -19.35 -15.56 12.03
CA ASN A 37 -20.73 -16.00 11.82
C ASN A 37 -21.25 -15.72 10.39
N LYS A 38 -20.44 -15.08 9.52
CA LYS A 38 -20.83 -14.65 8.16
C LYS A 38 -22.00 -13.67 8.11
N GLU A 39 -22.25 -12.91 9.18
CA GLU A 39 -23.23 -11.82 9.20
C GLU A 39 -22.73 -10.64 8.36
N ILE A 40 -21.41 -10.43 8.32
CA ILE A 40 -20.73 -9.42 7.50
C ILE A 40 -19.86 -10.16 6.49
N THR A 41 -20.12 -9.94 5.21
CA THR A 41 -19.43 -10.63 4.10
C THR A 41 -18.55 -9.68 3.29
N SER A 42 -18.77 -8.36 3.39
CA SER A 42 -18.03 -7.38 2.62
C SER A 42 -17.21 -6.45 3.49
N MET A 43 -16.00 -6.12 3.02
CA MET A 43 -15.13 -5.15 3.68
C MET A 43 -15.72 -3.72 3.64
N ASP A 44 -16.50 -3.42 2.58
CA ASP A 44 -17.15 -2.12 2.41
C ASP A 44 -18.15 -1.82 3.52
N GLU A 45 -18.89 -2.81 4.02
CA GLU A 45 -19.83 -2.65 5.13
C GLU A 45 -19.11 -2.17 6.40
N ILE A 46 -17.96 -2.78 6.72
CA ILE A 46 -17.15 -2.40 7.89
C ILE A 46 -16.62 -0.98 7.75
N LEU A 47 -16.04 -0.67 6.59
CA LEU A 47 -15.46 0.66 6.35
C LEU A 47 -16.52 1.76 6.30
N ASN A 48 -17.73 1.45 5.79
CA ASN A 48 -18.85 2.40 5.76
C ASN A 48 -19.46 2.63 7.15
N SER A 49 -19.48 1.59 8.01
CA SER A 49 -19.97 1.73 9.40
C SER A 49 -19.01 2.53 10.29
N GLY A 50 -17.77 2.77 9.85
CA GLY A 50 -16.75 3.49 10.61
C GLY A 50 -16.23 2.75 11.84
N GLN A 51 -16.53 1.46 11.98
CA GLN A 51 -16.05 0.67 13.11
C GLN A 51 -14.54 0.37 12.96
N PRO A 52 -13.74 0.56 14.03
CA PRO A 52 -12.31 0.28 13.97
C PRO A 52 -12.04 -1.22 13.91
N ILE A 53 -11.18 -1.62 13.00
CA ILE A 53 -10.69 -2.98 12.87
C ILE A 53 -9.56 -3.17 13.88
N LEU A 54 -9.72 -4.08 14.82
CA LEU A 54 -8.72 -4.36 15.87
C LEU A 54 -7.99 -5.70 15.66
N GLU A 55 -8.54 -6.59 14.84
CA GLU A 55 -7.98 -7.90 14.53
C GLU A 55 -7.59 -7.96 13.05
N ALA A 56 -6.36 -8.36 12.77
CA ALA A 56 -5.85 -8.46 11.41
C ALA A 56 -6.50 -9.61 10.62
N GLU A 57 -6.92 -10.63 11.32
CA GLU A 57 -7.54 -11.85 10.81
C GLU A 57 -8.90 -11.57 10.15
N ILE A 58 -9.61 -10.53 10.58
CA ILE A 58 -10.86 -10.05 9.95
C ILE A 58 -10.60 -9.70 8.47
N VAL A 59 -9.49 -9.00 8.21
CA VAL A 59 -9.15 -8.58 6.85
C VAL A 59 -8.74 -9.77 5.99
N ASP A 60 -8.03 -10.75 6.57
CA ASP A 60 -7.66 -11.97 5.86
C ASP A 60 -8.89 -12.83 5.50
N ALA A 61 -9.92 -12.83 6.33
CA ALA A 61 -11.17 -13.53 6.07
C ALA A 61 -12.03 -12.86 4.97
N LEU A 62 -12.07 -11.52 4.96
CA LEU A 62 -12.90 -10.75 4.03
C LEU A 62 -12.22 -10.49 2.67
N ILE A 63 -10.89 -10.44 2.65
CA ILE A 63 -10.10 -10.18 1.43
C ILE A 63 -9.09 -11.32 1.24
N PRO A 64 -9.48 -12.44 0.60
CA PRO A 64 -8.60 -13.59 0.42
C PRO A 64 -7.40 -13.29 -0.51
N ASP A 65 -7.56 -12.37 -1.46
CA ASP A 65 -6.54 -12.00 -2.44
C ASP A 65 -5.60 -10.89 -1.97
N LEU A 66 -5.42 -10.77 -0.65
CA LEU A 66 -4.60 -9.73 -0.06
C LEU A 66 -3.11 -9.97 -0.34
N GLN A 67 -2.51 -9.10 -1.14
CA GLN A 67 -1.07 -9.08 -1.40
C GLN A 67 -0.36 -8.20 -0.37
N ASN A 68 0.86 -8.57 -0.01
CA ASN A 68 1.67 -7.81 0.92
C ASN A 68 3.07 -7.54 0.34
N GLU A 69 3.56 -6.33 0.52
CA GLU A 69 4.91 -5.94 0.15
C GLU A 69 5.61 -5.18 1.29
N LEU A 70 6.92 -5.40 1.42
CA LEU A 70 7.78 -4.64 2.32
C LEU A 70 8.50 -3.54 1.56
N LEU A 71 8.52 -2.35 2.13
CA LEU A 71 9.12 -1.18 1.50
C LEU A 71 10.57 -0.95 1.94
N PHE A 72 11.41 -0.49 1.02
CA PHE A 72 12.82 -0.20 1.27
C PHE A 72 12.98 1.19 1.89
N ILE A 73 12.85 1.27 3.21
CA ILE A 73 12.95 2.53 3.99
C ILE A 73 14.31 2.75 4.64
N GLY A 74 15.10 1.69 4.77
CA GLY A 74 16.40 1.74 5.44
C GLY A 74 17.46 2.55 4.71
N GLN A 75 18.60 2.74 5.35
CA GLN A 75 19.75 3.38 4.73
C GLN A 75 20.27 2.54 3.56
N SER A 76 20.90 3.20 2.59
CA SER A 76 21.59 2.50 1.50
C SER A 76 22.70 1.62 2.06
N LYS A 77 22.90 0.46 1.43
CA LYS A 77 24.12 -0.31 1.64
C LYS A 77 25.32 0.56 1.26
N GLY A 78 26.36 0.60 2.09
CA GLY A 78 27.52 1.48 1.92
C GLY A 78 28.17 1.42 0.52
N LYS A 79 29.39 1.96 0.38
CA LYS A 79 30.11 2.10 -0.90
C LYS A 79 30.08 0.84 -1.80
N PHE A 80 30.14 -0.34 -1.22
CA PHE A 80 30.15 -1.62 -1.95
C PHE A 80 28.76 -2.24 -2.18
N GLY A 81 27.69 -1.60 -1.73
CA GLY A 81 26.32 -2.13 -1.85
C GLY A 81 25.52 -1.59 -3.04
N GLY A 82 26.15 -0.95 -4.01
CA GLY A 82 25.50 -0.43 -5.22
C GLY A 82 24.39 0.58 -4.95
N GLY A 83 24.38 1.25 -3.79
CA GLY A 83 23.35 2.22 -3.44
C GLY A 83 21.96 1.61 -3.11
N ALA A 84 21.81 0.28 -3.13
CA ALA A 84 20.55 -0.38 -2.80
C ALA A 84 20.16 -0.10 -1.34
N LYS A 85 18.87 0.22 -1.13
CA LYS A 85 18.32 0.46 0.20
C LYS A 85 17.99 -0.86 0.90
N ARG A 86 18.01 -0.83 2.24
CA ARG A 86 17.60 -1.96 3.07
C ARG A 86 16.11 -1.88 3.38
N LEU A 87 15.48 -3.03 3.62
CA LEU A 87 14.10 -3.14 4.08
C LEU A 87 13.91 -2.51 5.46
N PHE A 88 14.86 -2.81 6.35
CA PHE A 88 14.80 -2.36 7.74
C PHE A 88 15.63 -1.09 7.94
N LYS A 89 15.03 -0.14 8.66
CA LYS A 89 15.74 1.01 9.21
C LYS A 89 16.21 0.64 10.59
N GLN A 90 17.52 0.55 10.77
CA GLN A 90 18.14 0.31 12.06
C GLN A 90 18.43 1.63 12.76
N THR A 91 18.06 1.73 14.03
CA THR A 91 18.40 2.82 14.93
C THR A 91 18.98 2.24 16.20
N GLN A 92 19.85 2.99 16.89
CA GLN A 92 20.44 2.57 18.15
C GLN A 92 20.19 3.64 19.22
N LYS A 93 19.91 3.19 20.44
CA LYS A 93 19.84 4.03 21.63
C LYS A 93 21.02 3.71 22.53
N LYS A 94 21.80 4.71 22.91
CA LYS A 94 22.84 4.58 23.95
C LYS A 94 22.20 4.41 25.32
N THR A 95 22.63 3.42 26.06
CA THR A 95 22.27 3.20 27.47
C THR A 95 23.54 2.96 28.27
N PRO A 96 23.52 3.09 29.64
CA PRO A 96 24.68 2.77 30.47
C PRO A 96 25.23 1.36 30.22
N GLU A 97 24.38 0.40 29.86
CA GLU A 97 24.71 -1.00 29.58
C GLU A 97 25.22 -1.23 28.15
N GLY A 98 25.30 -0.19 27.31
CA GLY A 98 25.71 -0.28 25.91
C GLY A 98 24.62 0.16 24.91
N ASN A 99 24.81 -0.16 23.64
CA ASN A 99 23.91 0.25 22.55
C ASN A 99 22.77 -0.76 22.40
N LYS A 100 21.50 -0.29 22.54
CA LYS A 100 20.30 -1.10 22.26
C LYS A 100 19.81 -0.82 20.83
N PRO A 101 19.95 -1.79 19.88
CA PRO A 101 19.46 -1.63 18.52
C PRO A 101 17.94 -1.72 18.47
N SER A 102 17.34 -1.11 17.45
CA SER A 102 15.93 -1.22 17.14
C SER A 102 15.72 -1.17 15.63
N PHE A 103 14.90 -2.09 15.13
CA PHE A 103 14.60 -2.23 13.72
C PHE A 103 13.17 -1.73 13.45
N SER A 104 13.02 -0.91 12.42
CA SER A 104 11.71 -0.46 11.93
C SER A 104 11.50 -0.97 10.53
N CYS A 105 10.30 -1.49 10.25
CA CYS A 105 9.87 -1.96 8.94
C CYS A 105 8.60 -1.24 8.53
N TYR A 106 8.41 -1.04 7.23
CA TYR A 106 7.19 -0.48 6.64
C TYR A 106 6.60 -1.52 5.70
N ALA A 107 5.36 -1.92 5.95
CA ALA A 107 4.63 -2.85 5.13
C ALA A 107 3.43 -2.16 4.46
N VAL A 108 3.09 -2.65 3.29
CA VAL A 108 1.86 -2.28 2.59
C VAL A 108 1.11 -3.55 2.24
N VAL A 109 -0.19 -3.52 2.38
CA VAL A 109 -1.10 -4.57 1.96
C VAL A 109 -2.13 -4.00 1.01
N GLY A 110 -2.61 -4.79 0.07
CA GLY A 110 -3.65 -4.38 -0.86
C GLY A 110 -4.12 -5.52 -1.73
N ASN A 111 -5.25 -5.34 -2.38
CA ASN A 111 -5.87 -6.33 -3.26
C ASN A 111 -5.76 -5.98 -4.76
N ASN A 112 -5.01 -4.93 -5.12
CA ASN A 112 -4.96 -4.34 -6.46
C ASN A 112 -6.33 -3.85 -6.99
N ASP A 113 -7.35 -3.79 -6.14
CA ASP A 113 -8.72 -3.47 -6.50
C ASP A 113 -9.40 -2.49 -5.52
N GLY A 114 -8.68 -1.47 -5.11
CA GLY A 114 -9.22 -0.34 -4.36
C GLY A 114 -9.16 -0.42 -2.86
N PHE A 115 -8.61 -1.48 -2.28
CA PHE A 115 -8.27 -1.55 -0.86
C PHE A 115 -6.77 -1.51 -0.67
N VAL A 116 -6.30 -0.66 0.22
CA VAL A 116 -4.88 -0.55 0.57
C VAL A 116 -4.74 -0.24 2.06
N GLY A 117 -3.69 -0.80 2.67
CA GLY A 117 -3.35 -0.51 4.05
C GLY A 117 -1.84 -0.36 4.21
N THR A 118 -1.42 0.54 5.06
CA THR A 118 -0.01 0.77 5.35
C THR A 118 0.25 0.60 6.84
N GLY A 119 1.40 0.03 7.19
CA GLY A 119 1.73 -0.21 8.59
C GLY A 119 3.21 -0.12 8.88
N VAL A 120 3.53 0.41 10.05
CA VAL A 120 4.90 0.52 10.57
C VAL A 120 5.07 -0.38 11.77
N GLY A 121 6.04 -1.29 11.70
CA GLY A 121 6.41 -2.14 12.83
C GLY A 121 7.79 -1.78 13.36
N LYS A 122 7.94 -1.75 14.69
CA LYS A 122 9.21 -1.53 15.36
C LYS A 122 9.44 -2.60 16.42
N SER A 123 10.65 -3.19 16.43
CA SER A 123 11.06 -4.18 17.43
C SER A 123 12.58 -4.19 17.64
N LYS A 124 13.05 -4.95 18.64
CA LYS A 124 14.49 -5.21 18.85
C LYS A 124 15.07 -6.07 17.73
N ASP A 125 14.27 -7.04 17.21
CA ASP A 125 14.65 -7.98 16.16
C ASP A 125 13.90 -7.70 14.86
N THR A 126 14.44 -8.21 13.74
CA THR A 126 13.92 -7.97 12.40
C THR A 126 12.60 -8.71 12.13
N MET A 127 12.48 -9.98 12.56
CA MET A 127 11.28 -10.80 12.31
C MET A 127 10.04 -10.24 13.02
N PRO A 128 10.07 -9.97 14.35
CA PRO A 128 8.93 -9.35 15.02
C PRO A 128 8.58 -7.94 14.50
N ALA A 129 9.57 -7.19 14.00
CA ALA A 129 9.30 -5.88 13.38
C ALA A 129 8.50 -6.04 12.08
N ARG A 130 8.81 -7.07 11.27
CA ARG A 130 8.08 -7.41 10.04
C ARG A 130 6.63 -7.83 10.34
N GLU A 131 6.44 -8.76 11.28
CA GLU A 131 5.10 -9.23 11.67
C GLU A 131 4.22 -8.10 12.20
N LYS A 132 4.77 -7.25 13.08
CA LYS A 132 4.08 -6.06 13.58
C LYS A 132 3.68 -5.10 12.46
N SER A 133 4.56 -4.88 11.47
CA SER A 133 4.25 -3.98 10.36
C SER A 133 3.12 -4.52 9.47
N LEU A 134 3.12 -5.83 9.18
CA LEU A 134 2.07 -6.49 8.42
C LEU A 134 0.73 -6.46 9.16
N ARG A 135 0.73 -6.79 10.46
CA ARG A 135 -0.47 -6.72 11.29
C ARG A 135 -1.05 -5.30 11.32
N GLN A 136 -0.20 -4.30 11.52
CA GLN A 136 -0.62 -2.90 11.53
C GLN A 136 -1.15 -2.46 10.16
N ALA A 137 -0.54 -2.91 9.07
CA ALA A 137 -1.00 -2.62 7.72
C ALA A 137 -2.41 -3.19 7.44
N LYS A 138 -2.70 -4.40 7.92
CA LYS A 138 -4.02 -5.02 7.82
C LYS A 138 -5.07 -4.25 8.64
N ILE A 139 -4.75 -3.87 9.86
CA ILE A 139 -5.67 -3.09 10.73
C ILE A 139 -5.99 -1.72 10.14
N SER A 140 -5.04 -1.10 9.43
CA SER A 140 -5.19 0.23 8.85
C SER A 140 -5.66 0.24 7.39
N VAL A 141 -6.30 -0.84 6.92
CA VAL A 141 -6.85 -0.91 5.56
C VAL A 141 -7.94 0.16 5.37
N PHE A 142 -7.88 0.84 4.25
CA PHE A 142 -8.88 1.79 3.81
C PHE A 142 -9.18 1.59 2.33
N LYS A 143 -10.35 2.02 1.89
CA LYS A 143 -10.75 2.01 0.48
C LYS A 143 -10.26 3.27 -0.20
N ILE A 144 -10.14 3.23 -1.51
CA ILE A 144 -9.80 4.39 -2.34
C ILE A 144 -10.82 4.56 -3.47
N LYS A 145 -10.91 5.78 -3.99
CA LYS A 145 -11.68 6.09 -5.17
C LYS A 145 -10.75 6.15 -6.38
N ARG A 146 -11.02 5.33 -7.39
CA ARG A 146 -10.26 5.26 -8.65
C ARG A 146 -11.14 5.78 -9.77
N GLY A 147 -10.54 6.36 -10.81
CA GLY A 147 -11.26 6.89 -11.96
C GLY A 147 -10.31 7.43 -13.01
N CYS A 148 -10.82 8.04 -14.05
CA CYS A 148 -10.01 8.74 -15.04
C CYS A 148 -10.34 10.24 -15.00
N GLY A 149 -9.49 11.03 -14.32
CA GLY A 149 -9.58 12.49 -14.29
C GLY A 149 -8.66 13.19 -15.28
N SER A 150 -8.04 12.46 -16.20
CA SER A 150 -7.10 13.03 -17.16
C SER A 150 -7.84 13.69 -18.33
N TRP A 151 -7.52 14.96 -18.61
CA TRP A 151 -8.03 15.69 -19.76
C TRP A 151 -7.55 15.12 -21.11
N GLN A 152 -6.50 14.31 -21.12
CA GLN A 152 -5.94 13.64 -22.31
C GLN A 152 -6.59 12.29 -22.60
N CYS A 153 -7.50 11.82 -21.73
CA CYS A 153 -8.07 10.48 -21.82
C CYS A 153 -9.60 10.56 -21.69
N ASN A 154 -10.32 9.94 -22.63
CA ASN A 154 -11.77 9.83 -22.61
C ASN A 154 -12.20 8.37 -22.46
N CYS A 155 -11.62 7.65 -21.50
CA CYS A 155 -11.77 6.20 -21.42
C CYS A 155 -12.85 5.73 -20.42
N SER A 156 -13.32 6.58 -19.50
CA SER A 156 -14.29 6.23 -18.44
C SER A 156 -13.94 4.94 -17.64
N THR A 157 -12.65 4.60 -17.56
CA THR A 157 -12.19 3.39 -16.85
C THR A 157 -11.40 3.78 -15.59
N PRO A 158 -11.50 3.02 -14.48
CA PRO A 158 -10.86 3.35 -13.20
C PRO A 158 -9.36 2.98 -13.17
N HIS A 159 -8.56 3.48 -14.13
CA HIS A 159 -7.13 3.19 -14.21
C HIS A 159 -6.24 4.18 -13.46
N SER A 160 -6.77 5.35 -13.11
CA SER A 160 -6.03 6.45 -12.48
C SER A 160 -6.80 6.99 -11.27
N ILE A 161 -6.56 8.25 -10.94
CA ILE A 161 -7.28 9.01 -9.91
C ILE A 161 -8.26 10.00 -10.56
N PRO A 162 -9.43 10.27 -9.94
CA PRO A 162 -10.45 11.15 -10.53
C PRO A 162 -10.07 12.63 -10.53
N PHE A 163 -9.23 13.07 -9.60
CA PHE A 163 -8.78 14.45 -9.48
C PHE A 163 -7.40 14.52 -8.81
N GLU A 164 -6.79 15.68 -8.85
CA GLU A 164 -5.51 15.94 -8.23
C GLU A 164 -5.62 15.95 -6.71
N VAL A 165 -4.68 15.29 -6.03
CA VAL A 165 -4.59 15.25 -4.57
C VAL A 165 -3.19 15.57 -4.08
N VAL A 166 -3.12 16.20 -2.90
CA VAL A 166 -1.86 16.62 -2.27
C VAL A 166 -1.79 16.06 -0.86
N GLY A 167 -0.79 15.22 -0.59
CA GLY A 167 -0.53 14.73 0.76
C GLY A 167 0.72 15.34 1.36
N LYS A 168 0.69 15.64 2.65
CA LYS A 168 1.81 16.21 3.40
C LYS A 168 2.09 15.43 4.67
N CYS A 169 3.37 15.14 4.90
CA CYS A 169 3.85 14.59 6.17
C CYS A 169 5.21 15.19 6.53
N GLY A 170 5.25 15.98 7.62
CA GLY A 170 6.42 16.79 7.93
C GLY A 170 6.72 17.79 6.81
N SER A 171 7.98 17.83 6.35
CA SER A 171 8.38 18.66 5.20
C SER A 171 8.17 17.98 3.85
N SER A 172 7.87 16.68 3.81
CA SER A 172 7.64 15.94 2.56
C SER A 172 6.23 16.16 2.06
N ILE A 173 6.09 16.62 0.84
CA ILE A 173 4.81 16.83 0.15
C ILE A 173 4.84 16.02 -1.13
N ILE A 174 3.76 15.28 -1.39
CA ILE A 174 3.51 14.60 -2.65
C ILE A 174 2.22 15.11 -3.26
N LYS A 175 2.26 15.42 -4.53
CA LYS A 175 1.14 15.82 -5.35
C LYS A 175 0.93 14.71 -6.38
N LEU A 176 -0.22 14.06 -6.35
CA LEU A 176 -0.61 13.04 -7.33
C LEU A 176 -1.57 13.68 -8.34
N MET A 177 -1.33 13.45 -9.61
CA MET A 177 -2.10 14.01 -10.71
C MET A 177 -2.58 12.87 -11.62
N PRO A 178 -3.81 12.94 -12.14
CA PRO A 178 -4.31 11.93 -13.07
C PRO A 178 -3.48 11.91 -14.36
N ALA A 179 -3.18 10.70 -14.85
CA ALA A 179 -2.43 10.48 -16.07
C ALA A 179 -3.28 9.75 -17.12
N PRO A 180 -3.00 9.91 -18.43
CA PRO A 180 -3.67 9.16 -19.48
C PRO A 180 -3.32 7.68 -19.42
N LYS A 181 -4.20 6.84 -19.97
CA LYS A 181 -4.04 5.39 -20.02
C LYS A 181 -2.72 5.00 -20.73
N GLY A 182 -2.00 4.05 -20.12
CA GLY A 182 -0.75 3.52 -20.66
C GLY A 182 0.50 4.31 -20.26
N LYS A 183 0.38 5.41 -19.50
CA LYS A 183 1.54 6.19 -19.03
C LYS A 183 2.33 5.48 -17.94
N GLY A 184 1.67 4.64 -17.16
CA GLY A 184 2.25 3.96 -16.02
C GLY A 184 2.44 4.86 -14.79
N LEU A 185 3.12 4.35 -13.79
CA LEU A 185 3.33 5.02 -12.51
C LEU A 185 4.61 5.88 -12.54
N CYS A 186 4.47 7.18 -12.82
CA CYS A 186 5.57 8.15 -12.78
C CYS A 186 5.75 8.69 -11.35
N VAL A 187 6.13 7.81 -10.42
CA VAL A 187 6.25 8.08 -8.99
C VAL A 187 7.53 7.43 -8.46
N GLU A 188 7.96 7.81 -7.26
CA GLU A 188 9.06 7.13 -6.57
C GLU A 188 8.76 5.63 -6.37
N LYS A 189 9.79 4.77 -6.51
CA LYS A 189 9.67 3.31 -6.53
C LYS A 189 8.86 2.71 -5.38
N GLU A 190 9.03 3.23 -4.16
CA GLU A 190 8.31 2.69 -2.99
C GLU A 190 6.86 3.18 -2.93
N CYS A 191 6.60 4.42 -3.35
CA CYS A 191 5.24 4.93 -3.53
C CYS A 191 4.52 4.21 -4.68
N ALA A 192 5.24 3.84 -5.75
CA ALA A 192 4.67 3.07 -6.85
C ALA A 192 4.14 1.70 -6.40
N LYS A 193 4.80 1.03 -5.44
CA LYS A 193 4.29 -0.22 -4.84
C LYS A 193 2.96 0.01 -4.12
N VAL A 194 2.86 1.10 -3.35
CA VAL A 194 1.61 1.46 -2.66
C VAL A 194 0.48 1.67 -3.66
N LEU A 195 0.74 2.45 -4.73
CA LEU A 195 -0.24 2.74 -5.78
C LEU A 195 -0.63 1.50 -6.58
N LYS A 196 0.32 0.61 -6.86
CA LYS A 196 0.06 -0.67 -7.54
C LYS A 196 -0.88 -1.55 -6.71
N LEU A 197 -0.58 -1.74 -5.42
CA LEU A 197 -1.42 -2.51 -4.49
C LEU A 197 -2.78 -1.86 -4.26
N ALA A 198 -2.90 -0.55 -4.44
CA ALA A 198 -4.15 0.19 -4.44
C ALA A 198 -4.98 0.02 -5.74
N GLY A 199 -4.39 -0.59 -6.78
CA GLY A 199 -5.04 -0.81 -8.07
C GLY A 199 -4.99 0.37 -9.03
N ILE A 200 -4.11 1.34 -8.79
CA ILE A 200 -3.87 2.48 -9.67
C ILE A 200 -2.77 2.11 -10.67
N LYS A 201 -3.03 2.31 -11.96
CA LYS A 201 -2.11 1.94 -13.05
C LYS A 201 -1.36 3.14 -13.61
N ASP A 202 -2.01 4.31 -13.70
CA ASP A 202 -1.47 5.49 -14.37
C ASP A 202 -1.58 6.72 -13.47
N VAL A 203 -0.45 7.28 -13.03
CA VAL A 203 -0.41 8.50 -12.21
C VAL A 203 0.88 9.27 -12.47
N TRP A 204 0.78 10.59 -12.52
CA TRP A 204 1.93 11.48 -12.41
C TRP A 204 2.09 11.98 -10.98
N SER A 205 3.32 12.24 -10.59
CA SER A 205 3.59 12.84 -9.28
C SER A 205 4.58 13.99 -9.35
N LYS A 206 4.40 14.95 -8.46
CA LYS A 206 5.41 15.95 -8.09
C LYS A 206 5.67 15.84 -6.59
N THR A 207 6.92 15.95 -6.20
CA THR A 207 7.32 15.86 -4.80
C THR A 207 8.12 17.08 -4.39
N TYR A 208 7.90 17.56 -3.17
CA TYR A 208 8.56 18.74 -2.62
C TYR A 208 9.09 18.43 -1.22
N GLY A 209 10.08 19.22 -0.79
CA GLY A 209 10.68 19.11 0.54
C GLY A 209 11.67 17.96 0.68
N GLN A 210 11.76 17.38 1.87
CA GLN A 210 12.76 16.34 2.20
C GLN A 210 12.30 14.94 1.76
N THR A 211 12.31 14.69 0.47
CA THR A 211 11.85 13.41 -0.14
C THR A 211 12.80 12.24 0.09
N LYS A 212 14.05 12.49 0.53
CA LYS A 212 14.99 11.42 0.92
C LYS A 212 14.50 10.63 2.14
N GLN A 213 13.68 11.25 3.01
CA GLN A 213 13.06 10.59 4.15
C GLN A 213 11.85 9.78 3.67
N LYS A 214 12.11 8.50 3.33
CA LYS A 214 11.10 7.62 2.70
C LYS A 214 9.85 7.41 3.56
N THR A 215 9.99 7.26 4.87
CA THR A 215 8.86 7.08 5.77
C THR A 215 7.86 8.24 5.69
N ASN A 216 8.36 9.48 5.69
CA ASN A 216 7.48 10.64 5.60
C ASN A 216 6.83 10.76 4.21
N LEU A 217 7.57 10.43 3.14
CA LEU A 217 7.03 10.43 1.79
C LEU A 217 5.91 9.39 1.61
N LEU A 218 6.08 8.20 2.19
CA LEU A 218 5.06 7.14 2.18
C LEU A 218 3.81 7.55 2.97
N HIS A 219 3.97 8.14 4.15
CA HIS A 219 2.82 8.69 4.90
C HIS A 219 2.15 9.86 4.17
N ALA A 220 2.91 10.68 3.45
CA ALA A 220 2.33 11.72 2.60
C ALA A 220 1.50 11.10 1.45
N CYS A 221 2.02 10.02 0.82
CA CYS A 221 1.29 9.28 -0.21
C CYS A 221 0.00 8.66 0.34
N GLU A 222 0.04 8.03 1.51
CA GLU A 222 -1.14 7.50 2.20
C GLU A 222 -2.19 8.58 2.45
N LYS A 223 -1.78 9.75 2.99
CA LYS A 223 -2.69 10.88 3.22
C LYS A 223 -3.31 11.39 1.93
N ALA A 224 -2.53 11.47 0.84
CA ALA A 224 -3.07 11.83 -0.47
C ALA A 224 -4.15 10.85 -0.94
N LEU A 225 -3.93 9.54 -0.77
CA LEU A 225 -4.90 8.51 -1.14
C LEU A 225 -6.18 8.58 -0.29
N ARG A 226 -6.06 8.88 1.01
CA ARG A 226 -7.23 9.06 1.90
C ARG A 226 -8.10 10.24 1.47
N GLN A 227 -7.51 11.33 0.99
CA GLN A 227 -8.26 12.48 0.48
C GLN A 227 -9.17 12.15 -0.70
N LEU A 228 -8.86 11.12 -1.51
CA LEU A 228 -9.72 10.70 -2.62
C LEU A 228 -11.13 10.31 -2.17
N ILE A 229 -11.30 9.86 -0.92
CA ILE A 229 -12.59 9.44 -0.37
C ILE A 229 -13.34 10.63 0.23
N GLU A 230 -12.62 11.58 0.84
CA GLU A 230 -13.20 12.71 1.55
C GLU A 230 -13.99 13.64 0.62
N PHE A 231 -13.57 13.76 -0.65
CA PHE A 231 -14.26 14.61 -1.62
C PHE A 231 -15.44 13.89 -2.28
N LYS A 232 -16.57 14.57 -2.28
CA LYS A 232 -17.75 14.16 -3.06
C LYS A 232 -17.57 14.58 -4.51
N ILE A 233 -17.85 13.67 -5.42
CA ILE A 233 -17.87 13.92 -6.86
C ILE A 233 -19.35 13.99 -7.28
N SER A 234 -19.69 14.89 -8.21
CA SER A 234 -21.06 14.94 -8.74
C SER A 234 -21.37 13.66 -9.53
N PRO A 235 -22.64 13.18 -9.55
CA PRO A 235 -22.99 11.95 -10.25
C PRO A 235 -22.65 11.97 -11.75
N ASP A 236 -22.76 13.14 -12.39
CA ASP A 236 -22.41 13.30 -13.80
C ASP A 236 -20.90 13.16 -14.05
N SER A 237 -20.09 13.70 -13.11
CA SER A 237 -18.63 13.56 -13.16
C SER A 237 -18.19 12.14 -12.83
N GLU A 238 -18.89 11.43 -11.96
CA GLU A 238 -18.62 10.00 -11.67
C GLU A 238 -18.83 9.15 -12.93
N LYS A 239 -19.93 9.35 -13.64
CA LYS A 239 -20.20 8.65 -14.92
C LYS A 239 -19.14 8.96 -15.98
N LYS A 240 -18.74 10.22 -16.13
CA LYS A 240 -17.73 10.65 -17.11
C LYS A 240 -16.33 10.10 -16.78
N SER A 241 -15.94 10.12 -15.52
CA SER A 241 -14.62 9.65 -15.06
C SER A 241 -14.56 8.14 -14.83
N GLY A 242 -15.68 7.43 -14.87
CA GLY A 242 -15.75 6.02 -14.49
C GLY A 242 -15.27 5.80 -13.06
N ALA A 243 -15.59 6.73 -12.15
CA ALA A 243 -15.08 6.67 -10.78
C ALA A 243 -15.75 5.53 -10.01
N VAL A 244 -14.91 4.63 -9.47
CA VAL A 244 -15.33 3.48 -8.66
C VAL A 244 -14.68 3.59 -7.28
N GLN A 245 -15.46 3.35 -6.24
CA GLN A 245 -15.00 3.33 -4.86
C GLN A 245 -14.91 1.89 -4.35
N GLY A 246 -13.72 1.48 -3.85
CA GLY A 246 -13.49 0.12 -3.38
C GLY A 246 -13.39 -0.90 -4.50
N LYS A 247 -13.93 -2.11 -4.27
CA LYS A 247 -13.90 -3.21 -5.24
C LYS A 247 -14.76 -2.91 -6.45
N ILE A 248 -14.25 -3.22 -7.65
CA ILE A 248 -15.07 -3.22 -8.87
C ILE A 248 -16.00 -4.42 -8.75
N MET A 249 -17.31 -4.16 -8.58
CA MET A 249 -18.30 -5.20 -8.81
C MET A 249 -18.25 -5.51 -10.31
N SER A 250 -17.68 -6.65 -10.68
CA SER A 250 -17.92 -7.20 -12.02
C SER A 250 -19.42 -7.42 -12.11
N GLU A 251 -20.11 -6.64 -12.95
CA GLU A 251 -21.46 -7.00 -13.37
C GLU A 251 -21.37 -8.43 -13.85
N VAL A 252 -22.08 -9.31 -13.16
CA VAL A 252 -22.27 -10.68 -13.58
C VAL A 252 -22.93 -10.55 -14.94
N ALA A 253 -22.17 -10.88 -15.99
CA ALA A 253 -22.73 -11.01 -17.32
C ALA A 253 -23.79 -12.13 -17.23
N GLU A 254 -25.05 -11.73 -17.30
CA GLU A 254 -26.15 -12.62 -17.60
C GLU A 254 -26.06 -13.09 -19.05
#